data_396b8bb19cc25ec5775dafeb9e96c988
#
_entry.id   396b8bb19cc25ec5775dafeb9e96c988
#
_cell.length_a   1.000
_cell.length_b   1.000
_cell.length_c   1.000
_cell.angle_alpha   90.00
_cell.angle_beta   90.00
_cell.angle_gamma   90.00
#
_symmetry.space_group_name_H-M   'P 1'
#
loop_
_entity.id
_entity.type
_entity.pdbx_description
1 polymer ?
#
loop_
_entity_poly.entity_id
_entity_poly.type
_entity_poly.pdbx_seq_one_letter_code
_entity_poly.pdbx_strand_id
1 'polypeptide(L)'
;MSSRKKMVLGGLFEANGYHSSAWLLPSAQDRAPTDVDYFRRIVRMAEDGQPDFFFPADTPAARTENPDAWTRGPLYMNMMEPITLLSAIAGATSHIGLGATASTSFYEPYNVARLFASLDHISHGRAAWNVVTSANDYAARNFGLDRLPPHDRRYAKAREFFEIVRGLWDTWEDDAFIYDKANVRMFDPEKFHVLDHEGEFFKVHGGLNMARPPQGSPVIFQAGASEAGKELAAETAEVVFGTGASRDEAIQFYRDLKGRMAKFGRHPDELKILSGVSIVVGENEQQAREKWAFWQENVHIDIGLL
;
A
#
# COMPACT_ATOMS: atom_id res chain seq x y z
N MET A 1 -32.08 12.33 -1.75
CA MET A 1 -31.48 12.45 -0.40
C MET A 1 -29.97 12.51 -0.60
N SER A 2 -29.32 13.64 -0.27
CA SER A 2 -27.84 13.74 -0.33
C SER A 2 -27.27 12.72 0.65
N SER A 3 -26.58 11.70 0.16
CA SER A 3 -25.85 10.76 1.02
C SER A 3 -24.80 11.56 1.79
N ARG A 4 -24.89 11.56 3.11
CA ARG A 4 -23.90 12.20 3.97
C ARG A 4 -22.54 11.58 3.63
N LYS A 5 -21.57 12.40 3.17
CA LYS A 5 -20.21 11.93 2.88
C LYS A 5 -19.65 11.25 4.13
N LYS A 6 -19.24 10.01 4.02
CA LYS A 6 -18.60 9.27 5.12
C LYS A 6 -17.11 9.59 5.14
N MET A 7 -16.52 9.64 6.33
CA MET A 7 -15.08 9.69 6.52
C MET A 7 -14.50 8.31 6.21
N VAL A 8 -13.39 8.26 5.50
CA VAL A 8 -12.64 7.03 5.24
C VAL A 8 -11.59 6.88 6.35
N LEU A 9 -11.56 5.71 6.97
CA LEU A 9 -10.63 5.37 8.04
C LEU A 9 -9.69 4.25 7.56
N GLY A 10 -8.40 4.51 7.55
CA GLY A 10 -7.39 3.51 7.23
C GLY A 10 -6.58 3.12 8.46
N GLY A 11 -6.34 1.84 8.65
CA GLY A 11 -5.43 1.34 9.67
C GLY A 11 -4.05 1.07 9.09
N LEU A 12 -3.04 1.85 9.54
CA LEU A 12 -1.63 1.52 9.34
C LEU A 12 -1.19 0.59 10.47
N PHE A 13 -0.81 -0.64 10.14
CA PHE A 13 -0.51 -1.67 11.11
C PHE A 13 0.96 -2.09 11.06
N GLU A 14 1.61 -1.97 12.19
CA GLU A 14 2.91 -2.56 12.48
C GLU A 14 2.77 -3.55 13.64
N ALA A 15 3.44 -4.68 13.55
CA ALA A 15 3.47 -5.62 14.65
C ALA A 15 3.99 -4.94 15.92
N ASN A 16 3.24 -5.06 17.01
CA ASN A 16 3.51 -4.39 18.30
C ASN A 16 3.40 -2.85 18.29
N GLY A 17 2.93 -2.22 17.20
CA GLY A 17 2.70 -0.78 17.11
C GLY A 17 3.81 0.00 16.41
N TYR A 18 3.49 1.23 16.01
CA TYR A 18 4.35 2.07 15.16
C TYR A 18 5.43 2.84 15.93
N HIS A 19 5.26 3.06 17.24
CA HIS A 19 6.27 3.75 18.04
C HIS A 19 7.50 2.89 18.25
N SER A 20 8.71 3.45 18.12
CA SER A 20 9.98 2.71 18.21
C SER A 20 10.16 1.91 19.52
N SER A 21 9.53 2.36 20.60
CA SER A 21 9.55 1.70 21.93
C SER A 21 8.30 0.87 22.22
N ALA A 22 7.35 0.73 21.29
CA ALA A 22 6.09 0.04 21.56
C ALA A 22 6.29 -1.46 21.85
N TRP A 23 7.30 -2.07 21.27
CA TRP A 23 7.67 -3.48 21.50
C TRP A 23 8.13 -3.79 22.92
N LEU A 24 8.48 -2.76 23.72
CA LEU A 24 8.88 -2.90 25.13
C LEU A 24 7.69 -3.03 26.09
N LEU A 25 6.47 -2.78 25.62
CA LEU A 25 5.29 -2.94 26.47
C LEU A 25 5.12 -4.40 26.91
N PRO A 26 4.72 -4.66 28.17
CA PRO A 26 4.45 -6.02 28.64
C PRO A 26 3.38 -6.77 27.84
N SER A 27 2.51 -6.04 27.13
CA SER A 27 1.48 -6.59 26.23
C SER A 27 1.98 -6.89 24.82
N ALA A 28 3.18 -6.45 24.45
CA ALA A 28 3.79 -6.75 23.17
C ALA A 28 4.10 -8.25 23.05
N GLN A 29 4.00 -8.78 21.84
CA GLN A 29 4.27 -10.20 21.57
C GLN A 29 5.59 -10.33 20.81
N ASP A 30 6.57 -11.02 21.37
CA ASP A 30 7.94 -11.13 20.84
C ASP A 30 7.99 -11.60 19.38
N ARG A 31 7.11 -12.52 18.99
CA ARG A 31 7.08 -13.11 17.66
C ARG A 31 6.01 -12.52 16.73
N ALA A 32 5.30 -11.47 17.16
CA ALA A 32 4.25 -10.85 16.37
C ALA A 32 4.63 -10.56 14.91
N PRO A 33 5.84 -10.05 14.58
CA PRO A 33 6.21 -9.74 13.22
C PRO A 33 6.19 -10.92 12.23
N THR A 34 6.31 -12.16 12.73
CA THR A 34 6.36 -13.38 11.91
C THR A 34 5.28 -14.39 12.26
N ASP A 35 4.30 -13.99 13.08
CA ASP A 35 3.16 -14.85 13.48
C ASP A 35 1.91 -14.52 12.66
N VAL A 36 1.59 -15.35 11.67
CA VAL A 36 0.40 -15.17 10.83
C VAL A 36 -0.91 -15.26 11.63
N ASP A 37 -0.95 -16.02 12.71
CA ASP A 37 -2.16 -16.12 13.55
C ASP A 37 -2.34 -14.86 14.41
N TYR A 38 -1.25 -14.18 14.78
CA TYR A 38 -1.32 -12.84 15.34
C TYR A 38 -2.00 -11.87 14.35
N PHE A 39 -1.55 -11.82 13.09
CA PHE A 39 -2.15 -10.95 12.08
C PHE A 39 -3.60 -11.32 11.76
N ARG A 40 -3.96 -12.61 11.76
CA ARG A 40 -5.37 -13.03 11.62
C ARG A 40 -6.25 -12.49 12.73
N ARG A 41 -5.77 -12.49 13.98
CA ARG A 41 -6.51 -11.91 15.11
C ARG A 41 -6.64 -10.40 14.96
N ILE A 42 -5.53 -9.71 14.65
CA ILE A 42 -5.51 -8.25 14.52
C ILE A 42 -6.40 -7.76 13.38
N VAL A 43 -6.37 -8.41 12.21
CA VAL A 43 -7.20 -7.99 11.08
C VAL A 43 -8.69 -8.21 11.34
N ARG A 44 -9.07 -9.25 12.08
CA ARG A 44 -10.47 -9.45 12.53
C ARG A 44 -10.89 -8.35 13.50
N MET A 45 -10.07 -8.05 14.51
CA MET A 45 -10.34 -6.95 15.43
C MET A 45 -10.45 -5.60 14.68
N ALA A 46 -9.61 -5.39 13.67
CA ALA A 46 -9.71 -4.22 12.81
C ALA A 46 -11.05 -4.20 12.07
N GLU A 47 -11.46 -5.31 11.44
CA GLU A 47 -12.75 -5.40 10.73
C GLU A 47 -13.94 -5.15 11.67
N ASP A 48 -13.91 -5.68 12.89
CA ASP A 48 -14.94 -5.43 13.92
C ASP A 48 -15.02 -3.93 14.30
N GLY A 49 -13.89 -3.24 14.28
CA GLY A 49 -13.78 -1.79 14.49
C GLY A 49 -14.20 -0.93 13.29
N GLN A 50 -14.48 -1.54 12.14
CA GLN A 50 -15.00 -0.93 10.92
C GLN A 50 -14.11 0.16 10.26
N PRO A 51 -12.76 0.10 10.27
CA PRO A 51 -11.99 0.88 9.33
C PRO A 51 -12.22 0.36 7.90
N ASP A 52 -12.01 1.22 6.91
CA ASP A 52 -12.22 0.88 5.51
C ASP A 52 -11.13 -0.06 4.98
N PHE A 53 -9.89 0.01 5.50
CA PHE A 53 -8.81 -0.86 5.07
C PHE A 53 -7.74 -1.12 6.14
N PHE A 54 -7.06 -2.24 5.98
CA PHE A 54 -5.88 -2.69 6.71
C PHE A 54 -4.65 -2.52 5.81
N PHE A 55 -3.61 -1.86 6.31
CA PHE A 55 -2.42 -1.56 5.54
C PHE A 55 -1.15 -1.81 6.37
N PRO A 56 -0.40 -2.91 6.14
CA PRO A 56 0.95 -3.09 6.64
C PRO A 56 1.92 -2.26 5.79
N ALA A 57 2.75 -1.45 6.44
CA ALA A 57 3.81 -0.74 5.74
C ALA A 57 4.89 -1.72 5.25
N ASP A 58 5.71 -1.29 4.29
CA ASP A 58 6.80 -2.10 3.75
C ASP A 58 8.05 -1.27 3.47
N THR A 59 9.18 -1.91 3.75
CA THR A 59 10.51 -1.48 3.29
C THR A 59 11.30 -2.74 2.92
N PRO A 60 11.64 -2.96 1.63
CA PRO A 60 12.22 -4.22 1.17
C PRO A 60 13.73 -4.30 1.46
N ALA A 61 14.15 -3.89 2.66
CA ALA A 61 15.53 -3.98 3.12
C ALA A 61 15.64 -3.86 4.63
N ALA A 62 16.46 -4.70 5.23
CA ALA A 62 16.98 -4.46 6.57
C ALA A 62 18.06 -3.37 6.52
N ARG A 63 18.10 -2.54 7.53
CA ARG A 63 19.11 -1.48 7.63
C ARG A 63 20.42 -2.07 8.13
N THR A 64 21.50 -1.75 7.45
CA THR A 64 22.84 -2.30 7.71
C THR A 64 23.80 -1.27 8.33
N GLU A 65 23.48 0.01 8.19
CA GLU A 65 24.21 1.10 8.83
C GLU A 65 23.86 1.14 10.32
N ASN A 66 24.85 1.19 11.20
CA ASN A 66 24.70 1.22 12.65
C ASN A 66 23.77 0.13 13.21
N PRO A 67 24.10 -1.18 13.03
CA PRO A 67 23.22 -2.26 13.43
C PRO A 67 22.92 -2.29 14.93
N ASP A 68 23.85 -1.81 15.79
CA ASP A 68 23.61 -1.74 17.24
C ASP A 68 22.46 -0.79 17.59
N ALA A 69 22.35 0.34 16.93
CA ALA A 69 21.22 1.25 17.13
C ALA A 69 19.88 0.58 16.77
N TRP A 70 19.82 -0.17 15.66
CA TRP A 70 18.60 -0.86 15.22
C TRP A 70 18.16 -1.99 16.13
N THR A 71 19.02 -2.51 17.01
CA THR A 71 18.60 -3.46 18.06
C THR A 71 17.63 -2.83 19.06
N ARG A 72 17.61 -1.51 19.16
CA ARG A 72 16.86 -0.74 20.16
C ARG A 72 15.54 -0.17 19.62
N GLY A 73 15.37 -0.17 18.30
CA GLY A 73 14.15 0.29 17.64
C GLY A 73 13.95 -0.50 16.34
N PRO A 74 13.38 -1.70 16.40
CA PRO A 74 13.41 -2.68 15.30
C PRO A 74 12.41 -2.40 14.18
N LEU A 75 11.92 -1.19 14.02
CA LEU A 75 10.96 -0.83 12.98
C LEU A 75 11.54 -1.19 11.59
N TYR A 76 10.80 -1.96 10.81
CA TYR A 76 11.18 -2.49 9.49
C TYR A 76 12.36 -3.48 9.48
N MET A 77 12.83 -3.96 10.65
CA MET A 77 13.94 -4.91 10.71
C MET A 77 13.50 -6.38 10.66
N ASN A 78 12.25 -6.65 10.99
CA ASN A 78 11.67 -7.99 10.96
C ASN A 78 10.19 -7.89 10.60
N MET A 79 9.84 -8.20 9.35
CA MET A 79 8.47 -8.09 8.85
C MET A 79 8.24 -9.07 7.71
N MET A 80 7.00 -9.54 7.58
CA MET A 80 6.59 -10.32 6.42
C MET A 80 6.32 -9.39 5.24
N GLU A 81 6.61 -9.87 4.02
CA GLU A 81 6.28 -9.20 2.78
C GLU A 81 4.74 -9.00 2.69
N PRO A 82 4.26 -7.78 2.42
CA PRO A 82 2.85 -7.44 2.62
C PRO A 82 1.88 -8.18 1.72
N ILE A 83 2.19 -8.44 0.44
CA ILE A 83 1.27 -9.13 -0.47
C ILE A 83 1.09 -10.59 -0.02
N THR A 84 2.18 -11.23 0.38
CA THR A 84 2.16 -12.59 0.92
C THR A 84 1.39 -12.67 2.23
N LEU A 85 1.63 -11.72 3.14
CA LEU A 85 0.90 -11.62 4.41
C LEU A 85 -0.60 -11.43 4.18
N LEU A 86 -0.98 -10.45 3.35
CA LEU A 86 -2.38 -10.13 3.08
C LEU A 86 -3.09 -11.31 2.39
N SER A 87 -2.42 -12.03 1.49
CA SER A 87 -2.98 -13.25 0.90
C SER A 87 -3.25 -14.32 1.94
N ALA A 88 -2.37 -14.48 2.94
CA ALA A 88 -2.52 -15.46 4.03
C ALA A 88 -3.65 -15.10 5.00
N ILE A 89 -3.98 -13.81 5.18
CA ILE A 89 -5.00 -13.35 6.13
C ILE A 89 -6.31 -12.93 5.46
N ALA A 90 -6.38 -12.84 4.14
CA ALA A 90 -7.58 -12.40 3.41
C ALA A 90 -8.83 -13.24 3.74
N GLY A 91 -8.67 -14.56 3.91
CA GLY A 91 -9.76 -15.46 4.31
C GLY A 91 -10.20 -15.32 5.77
N ALA A 92 -9.55 -14.49 6.58
CA ALA A 92 -9.93 -14.22 7.96
C ALA A 92 -10.97 -13.09 8.08
N THR A 93 -11.24 -12.35 7.00
CA THR A 93 -12.13 -11.18 6.92
C THR A 93 -13.02 -11.25 5.70
N SER A 94 -14.06 -10.39 5.64
CA SER A 94 -15.04 -10.36 4.55
C SER A 94 -15.25 -8.98 3.94
N HIS A 95 -14.88 -7.90 4.62
CA HIS A 95 -15.24 -6.52 4.23
C HIS A 95 -14.07 -5.55 4.19
N ILE A 96 -13.13 -5.66 5.12
CA ILE A 96 -12.00 -4.72 5.22
C ILE A 96 -11.11 -4.80 3.99
N GLY A 97 -10.78 -3.64 3.40
CA GLY A 97 -9.82 -3.55 2.30
C GLY A 97 -8.41 -3.95 2.72
N LEU A 98 -7.64 -4.49 1.80
CA LEU A 98 -6.30 -5.05 2.04
C LEU A 98 -5.29 -4.33 1.15
N GLY A 99 -4.57 -3.36 1.71
CA GLY A 99 -3.60 -2.56 0.97
C GLY A 99 -2.16 -3.06 1.15
N ALA A 100 -1.45 -3.26 0.05
CA ALA A 100 -0.04 -3.64 0.05
C ALA A 100 0.82 -2.66 -0.74
N THR A 101 2.06 -2.48 -0.32
CA THR A 101 3.07 -1.73 -1.08
C THR A 101 3.76 -2.62 -2.11
N ALA A 102 3.91 -2.13 -3.34
CA ALA A 102 4.85 -2.68 -4.31
C ALA A 102 5.53 -1.52 -5.05
N SER A 103 6.86 -1.48 -4.96
CA SER A 103 7.66 -0.39 -5.51
C SER A 103 7.84 -0.52 -7.02
N THR A 104 7.53 0.53 -7.77
CA THR A 104 7.81 0.61 -9.21
C THR A 104 9.31 0.65 -9.53
N SER A 105 10.15 0.86 -8.52
CA SER A 105 11.61 0.82 -8.68
C SER A 105 12.19 -0.59 -8.65
N PHE A 106 11.56 -1.53 -7.93
CA PHE A 106 12.13 -2.84 -7.60
C PHE A 106 11.34 -4.04 -8.13
N TYR A 107 10.13 -3.82 -8.65
CA TYR A 107 9.32 -4.87 -9.25
C TYR A 107 9.26 -4.72 -10.77
N GLU A 108 8.80 -5.79 -11.42
CA GLU A 108 8.41 -5.78 -12.83
C GLU A 108 6.90 -5.59 -12.97
N PRO A 109 6.41 -4.78 -13.93
CA PRO A 109 4.98 -4.47 -14.04
C PRO A 109 4.11 -5.70 -14.24
N TYR A 110 4.53 -6.68 -15.04
CA TYR A 110 3.80 -7.93 -15.24
C TYR A 110 3.62 -8.71 -13.93
N ASN A 111 4.66 -8.76 -13.08
CA ASN A 111 4.58 -9.44 -11.80
C ASN A 111 3.62 -8.72 -10.85
N VAL A 112 3.66 -7.38 -10.80
CA VAL A 112 2.74 -6.60 -9.96
C VAL A 112 1.29 -6.78 -10.42
N ALA A 113 1.04 -6.75 -11.73
CA ALA A 113 -0.29 -7.00 -12.26
C ALA A 113 -0.84 -8.38 -11.82
N ARG A 114 -0.03 -9.44 -11.89
CA ARG A 114 -0.42 -10.78 -11.44
C ARG A 114 -0.65 -10.87 -9.93
N LEU A 115 0.24 -10.29 -9.13
CA LEU A 115 0.19 -10.35 -7.67
C LEU A 115 -1.09 -9.67 -7.15
N PHE A 116 -1.38 -8.45 -7.62
CA PHE A 116 -2.56 -7.73 -7.18
C PHE A 116 -3.87 -8.28 -7.76
N ALA A 117 -3.87 -8.80 -8.99
CA ALA A 117 -5.02 -9.54 -9.50
C ALA A 117 -5.30 -10.79 -8.67
N SER A 118 -4.25 -11.53 -8.28
CA SER A 118 -4.39 -12.70 -7.41
C SER A 118 -4.94 -12.33 -6.03
N LEU A 119 -4.39 -11.28 -5.40
CA LEU A 119 -4.87 -10.79 -4.12
C LEU A 119 -6.33 -10.33 -4.20
N ASP A 120 -6.70 -9.69 -5.31
CA ASP A 120 -8.07 -9.22 -5.53
C ASP A 120 -9.06 -10.38 -5.64
N HIS A 121 -8.71 -11.44 -6.38
CA HIS A 121 -9.51 -12.67 -6.44
C HIS A 121 -9.58 -13.38 -5.08
N ILE A 122 -8.45 -13.55 -4.38
CA ILE A 122 -8.39 -14.19 -3.05
C ILE A 122 -9.24 -13.45 -2.04
N SER A 123 -9.24 -12.12 -2.10
CA SER A 123 -9.96 -11.25 -1.17
C SER A 123 -11.40 -10.93 -1.61
N HIS A 124 -11.86 -11.43 -2.76
CA HIS A 124 -13.17 -11.10 -3.34
C HIS A 124 -13.38 -9.59 -3.55
N GLY A 125 -12.42 -8.94 -4.22
CA GLY A 125 -12.52 -7.55 -4.63
C GLY A 125 -12.18 -6.55 -3.52
N ARG A 126 -11.13 -6.80 -2.72
CA ARG A 126 -10.72 -5.92 -1.61
C ARG A 126 -9.24 -5.51 -1.66
N ALA A 127 -8.53 -5.84 -2.73
CA ALA A 127 -7.12 -5.49 -2.86
C ALA A 127 -6.91 -4.00 -3.14
N ALA A 128 -5.83 -3.46 -2.59
CA ALA A 128 -5.34 -2.13 -2.92
C ALA A 128 -3.81 -2.14 -3.09
N TRP A 129 -3.32 -1.42 -4.08
CA TRP A 129 -1.90 -1.27 -4.38
C TRP A 129 -1.39 0.11 -4.00
N ASN A 130 -0.46 0.17 -3.05
CA ASN A 130 0.27 1.38 -2.73
C ASN A 130 1.46 1.53 -3.69
N VAL A 131 1.31 2.45 -4.63
CA VAL A 131 2.29 2.75 -5.68
C VAL A 131 3.36 3.67 -5.11
N VAL A 132 4.57 3.16 -4.96
CA VAL A 132 5.71 3.95 -4.45
C VAL A 132 6.90 3.87 -5.41
N THR A 133 7.71 4.92 -5.41
CA THR A 133 8.97 4.99 -6.17
C THR A 133 10.19 4.67 -5.31
N SER A 134 9.96 4.33 -4.04
CA SER A 134 10.98 4.18 -2.99
C SER A 134 11.79 5.46 -2.74
N ALA A 135 12.45 5.55 -1.58
CA ALA A 135 13.22 6.73 -1.19
C ALA A 135 14.60 6.39 -0.61
N ASN A 136 14.89 5.11 -0.40
CA ASN A 136 16.04 4.68 0.39
C ASN A 136 17.06 3.93 -0.46
N ASP A 137 18.29 4.45 -0.52
CA ASP A 137 19.40 3.84 -1.29
C ASP A 137 19.83 2.48 -0.73
N TYR A 138 19.67 2.24 0.58
CA TYR A 138 19.99 0.94 1.16
C TYR A 138 19.08 -0.17 0.60
N ALA A 139 17.82 0.14 0.29
CA ALA A 139 16.94 -0.81 -0.40
C ALA A 139 17.39 -1.07 -1.84
N ALA A 140 17.82 -0.03 -2.56
CA ALA A 140 18.25 -0.15 -3.95
C ALA A 140 19.40 -1.16 -4.14
N ARG A 141 20.31 -1.25 -3.17
CA ARG A 141 21.45 -2.20 -3.20
C ARG A 141 21.01 -3.66 -3.22
N ASN A 142 19.86 -4.01 -2.62
CA ASN A 142 19.32 -5.37 -2.67
C ASN A 142 18.78 -5.76 -4.06
N PHE A 143 18.61 -4.77 -4.94
CA PHE A 143 18.10 -4.95 -6.31
C PHE A 143 19.14 -4.60 -7.39
N GLY A 144 20.44 -4.68 -7.05
CA GLY A 144 21.54 -4.52 -7.98
C GLY A 144 21.86 -3.06 -8.37
N LEU A 145 21.37 -2.09 -7.61
CA LEU A 145 21.64 -0.68 -7.81
C LEU A 145 22.53 -0.15 -6.68
N ASP A 146 23.54 0.65 -7.00
CA ASP A 146 24.34 1.33 -5.96
C ASP A 146 23.52 2.38 -5.21
N ARG A 147 22.61 3.03 -5.92
CA ARG A 147 21.67 4.03 -5.41
C ARG A 147 20.43 4.12 -6.29
N LEU A 148 19.39 4.74 -5.77
CA LEU A 148 18.18 5.03 -6.54
C LEU A 148 18.49 5.99 -7.71
N PRO A 149 17.84 5.80 -8.87
CA PRO A 149 17.86 6.78 -9.95
C PRO A 149 17.37 8.17 -9.47
N PRO A 150 17.71 9.26 -10.19
CA PRO A 150 17.18 10.59 -9.90
C PRO A 150 15.66 10.60 -9.75
N HIS A 151 15.16 11.48 -8.88
CA HIS A 151 13.76 11.57 -8.50
C HIS A 151 12.81 11.62 -9.72
N ASP A 152 13.06 12.53 -10.66
CA ASP A 152 12.17 12.70 -11.82
C ASP A 152 12.17 11.47 -12.73
N ARG A 153 13.31 10.79 -12.87
CA ARG A 153 13.41 9.55 -13.64
C ARG A 153 12.62 8.41 -12.98
N ARG A 154 12.60 8.35 -11.64
CA ARG A 154 11.80 7.37 -10.90
C ARG A 154 10.30 7.58 -11.12
N TYR A 155 9.84 8.83 -11.15
CA TYR A 155 8.43 9.14 -11.40
C TYR A 155 8.02 8.94 -12.86
N ALA A 156 8.91 9.21 -13.82
CA ALA A 156 8.69 8.86 -15.22
C ALA A 156 8.52 7.34 -15.39
N LYS A 157 9.45 6.55 -14.80
CA LYS A 157 9.34 5.08 -14.77
C LYS A 157 8.05 4.61 -14.09
N ALA A 158 7.66 5.24 -12.97
CA ALA A 158 6.46 4.86 -12.22
C ALA A 158 5.17 5.08 -13.02
N ARG A 159 5.08 6.14 -13.81
CA ARG A 159 3.93 6.40 -14.68
C ARG A 159 3.81 5.32 -15.75
N GLU A 160 4.88 5.03 -16.48
CA GLU A 160 4.89 3.97 -17.49
C GLU A 160 4.58 2.59 -16.89
N PHE A 161 5.17 2.29 -15.72
CA PHE A 161 4.88 1.08 -14.97
C PHE A 161 3.39 0.94 -14.64
N PHE A 162 2.78 2.01 -14.14
CA PHE A 162 1.36 2.05 -13.78
C PHE A 162 0.45 1.85 -14.98
N GLU A 163 0.75 2.49 -16.11
CA GLU A 163 0.02 2.32 -17.37
C GLU A 163 0.02 0.86 -17.84
N ILE A 164 1.19 0.20 -17.77
CA ILE A 164 1.32 -1.22 -18.13
C ILE A 164 0.50 -2.10 -17.18
N VAL A 165 0.61 -1.89 -15.87
CA VAL A 165 -0.15 -2.70 -14.88
C VAL A 165 -1.65 -2.57 -15.12
N ARG A 166 -2.15 -1.37 -15.33
CA ARG A 166 -3.58 -1.14 -15.66
C ARG A 166 -3.97 -1.80 -16.97
N GLY A 167 -3.16 -1.62 -18.02
CA GLY A 167 -3.41 -2.25 -19.31
C GLY A 167 -3.47 -3.78 -19.23
N LEU A 168 -2.61 -4.39 -18.37
CA LEU A 168 -2.63 -5.84 -18.15
C LEU A 168 -3.90 -6.31 -17.44
N TRP A 169 -4.45 -5.55 -16.48
CA TRP A 169 -5.74 -5.88 -15.84
C TRP A 169 -6.91 -5.80 -16.81
N ASP A 170 -6.83 -4.96 -17.84
CA ASP A 170 -7.86 -4.79 -18.86
C ASP A 170 -7.68 -5.71 -20.08
N THR A 171 -6.73 -6.66 -20.07
CA THR A 171 -6.56 -7.61 -21.19
C THR A 171 -7.67 -8.65 -21.28
N TRP A 172 -8.49 -8.82 -20.28
CA TRP A 172 -9.70 -9.64 -20.29
C TRP A 172 -10.93 -8.80 -19.98
N GLU A 173 -12.01 -9.02 -20.72
CA GLU A 173 -13.33 -8.49 -20.34
C GLU A 173 -13.92 -9.30 -19.18
N ASP A 174 -14.86 -8.71 -18.42
CA ASP A 174 -15.44 -9.32 -17.20
C ASP A 174 -16.04 -10.71 -17.45
N ASP A 175 -16.64 -10.93 -18.62
CA ASP A 175 -17.34 -12.16 -19.02
C ASP A 175 -16.59 -12.99 -20.08
N ALA A 176 -15.27 -12.78 -20.21
CA ALA A 176 -14.43 -13.48 -21.18
C ALA A 176 -14.37 -15.00 -20.95
N PHE A 177 -14.40 -15.46 -19.71
CA PHE A 177 -14.32 -16.89 -19.36
C PHE A 177 -15.70 -17.54 -19.30
N ILE A 178 -16.08 -18.22 -20.39
CA ILE A 178 -17.42 -18.80 -20.60
C ILE A 178 -17.57 -20.24 -20.10
N TYR A 179 -16.47 -20.98 -19.95
CA TYR A 179 -16.44 -22.37 -19.48
C TYR A 179 -17.40 -23.33 -20.21
N ASP A 180 -17.60 -23.14 -21.54
CA ASP A 180 -18.49 -23.98 -22.36
C ASP A 180 -17.88 -25.36 -22.61
N LYS A 181 -18.25 -26.29 -21.74
CA LYS A 181 -17.75 -27.68 -21.82
C LYS A 181 -18.31 -28.45 -23.00
N ALA A 182 -19.51 -28.09 -23.48
CA ALA A 182 -20.16 -28.78 -24.60
C ALA A 182 -19.42 -28.51 -25.92
N ASN A 183 -18.97 -27.29 -26.12
CA ASN A 183 -18.23 -26.85 -27.32
C ASN A 183 -16.71 -26.80 -27.12
N VAL A 184 -16.22 -27.29 -25.97
CA VAL A 184 -14.76 -27.32 -25.62
C VAL A 184 -14.15 -25.92 -25.72
N ARG A 185 -14.84 -24.91 -25.20
CA ARG A 185 -14.41 -23.51 -25.22
C ARG A 185 -14.36 -22.94 -23.79
N MET A 186 -13.18 -22.61 -23.34
CA MET A 186 -12.96 -22.08 -21.97
C MET A 186 -13.24 -20.57 -21.90
N PHE A 187 -12.85 -19.83 -22.92
CA PHE A 187 -13.04 -18.37 -22.99
C PHE A 187 -13.44 -17.94 -24.41
N ASP A 188 -13.95 -16.71 -24.52
CA ASP A 188 -14.24 -16.04 -25.78
C ASP A 188 -12.97 -15.31 -26.26
N PRO A 189 -12.34 -15.70 -27.38
CA PRO A 189 -11.12 -15.05 -27.86
C PRO A 189 -11.33 -13.59 -28.31
N GLU A 190 -12.56 -13.17 -28.64
CA GLU A 190 -12.85 -11.78 -28.99
C GLU A 190 -12.81 -10.85 -27.77
N LYS A 191 -12.87 -11.41 -26.56
CA LYS A 191 -12.81 -10.71 -25.27
C LYS A 191 -11.43 -10.77 -24.61
N PHE A 192 -10.41 -11.18 -25.35
CA PHE A 192 -9.02 -11.15 -24.94
C PHE A 192 -8.25 -10.13 -25.78
N HIS A 193 -7.71 -9.12 -25.11
CA HIS A 193 -7.00 -8.00 -25.73
C HIS A 193 -5.53 -8.03 -25.36
N VAL A 194 -4.67 -8.14 -26.36
CA VAL A 194 -3.22 -8.15 -26.15
C VAL A 194 -2.75 -6.73 -25.87
N LEU A 195 -2.06 -6.55 -24.75
CA LEU A 195 -1.30 -5.34 -24.49
C LEU A 195 -0.02 -5.35 -25.33
N ASP A 196 0.20 -4.35 -26.13
CA ASP A 196 1.43 -4.14 -26.89
C ASP A 196 2.01 -2.76 -26.52
N HIS A 197 3.00 -2.80 -25.62
CA HIS A 197 3.64 -1.61 -25.07
C HIS A 197 5.14 -1.61 -25.36
N GLU A 198 5.62 -0.55 -25.99
CA GLU A 198 7.03 -0.26 -26.19
C GLU A 198 7.32 1.18 -25.74
N GLY A 199 7.89 1.32 -24.53
CA GLY A 199 8.16 2.60 -23.91
C GLY A 199 9.64 2.84 -23.61
N GLU A 200 9.93 3.88 -22.84
CA GLU A 200 11.31 4.23 -22.46
C GLU A 200 11.90 3.21 -21.48
N PHE A 201 11.10 2.68 -20.57
CA PHE A 201 11.57 1.84 -19.47
C PHE A 201 11.22 0.36 -19.65
N PHE A 202 10.14 0.07 -20.39
CA PHE A 202 9.60 -1.27 -20.48
C PHE A 202 9.16 -1.65 -21.89
N LYS A 203 9.22 -2.96 -22.16
CA LYS A 203 8.57 -3.57 -23.33
C LYS A 203 7.74 -4.75 -22.84
N VAL A 204 6.44 -4.71 -23.12
CA VAL A 204 5.50 -5.76 -22.73
C VAL A 204 4.59 -6.07 -23.91
N HIS A 205 4.60 -7.34 -24.32
CA HIS A 205 3.68 -7.84 -25.35
C HIS A 205 2.98 -9.08 -24.83
N GLY A 206 1.67 -9.02 -24.65
CA GLY A 206 0.88 -10.15 -24.18
C GLY A 206 -0.34 -9.75 -23.37
N GLY A 207 -0.90 -10.72 -22.66
CA GLY A 207 -2.02 -10.52 -21.74
C GLY A 207 -1.76 -11.15 -20.39
N LEU A 208 -2.52 -10.73 -19.39
CA LEU A 208 -2.46 -11.31 -18.07
C LEU A 208 -2.97 -12.75 -18.13
N ASN A 209 -2.26 -13.68 -17.50
CA ASN A 209 -2.67 -15.09 -17.42
C ASN A 209 -3.66 -15.37 -16.28
N MET A 210 -4.57 -14.44 -16.05
CA MET A 210 -5.60 -14.48 -15.03
C MET A 210 -6.82 -13.67 -15.50
N ALA A 211 -8.01 -14.08 -15.11
CA ALA A 211 -9.22 -13.29 -15.35
C ALA A 211 -9.08 -11.87 -14.78
N ARG A 212 -9.83 -10.94 -15.33
CA ARG A 212 -9.89 -9.57 -14.85
C ARG A 212 -10.12 -9.52 -13.33
N PRO A 213 -9.42 -8.66 -12.58
CA PRO A 213 -9.67 -8.51 -11.14
C PRO A 213 -11.15 -8.22 -10.85
N PRO A 214 -11.75 -8.76 -9.78
CA PRO A 214 -13.14 -8.49 -9.40
C PRO A 214 -13.50 -7.01 -9.31
N GLN A 215 -12.56 -6.14 -8.93
CA GLN A 215 -12.73 -4.69 -8.93
C GLN A 215 -12.50 -4.04 -10.31
N GLY A 216 -12.13 -4.81 -11.32
CA GLY A 216 -11.60 -4.31 -12.59
C GLY A 216 -10.16 -3.79 -12.43
N SER A 217 -9.94 -2.94 -11.46
CA SER A 217 -8.63 -2.44 -11.04
C SER A 217 -8.58 -2.41 -9.51
N PRO A 218 -7.63 -3.05 -8.86
CA PRO A 218 -7.36 -2.85 -7.43
C PRO A 218 -7.24 -1.38 -7.08
N VAL A 219 -7.72 -0.97 -5.90
CA VAL A 219 -7.70 0.43 -5.47
C VAL A 219 -6.28 0.95 -5.40
N ILE A 220 -6.04 2.16 -5.89
CA ILE A 220 -4.70 2.75 -5.97
C ILE A 220 -4.44 3.69 -4.80
N PHE A 221 -3.45 3.34 -4.00
CA PHE A 221 -2.93 4.16 -2.92
C PHE A 221 -1.63 4.84 -3.34
N GLN A 222 -1.35 6.01 -2.79
CA GLN A 222 -0.06 6.71 -2.90
C GLN A 222 0.26 7.52 -1.64
N ALA A 223 1.55 7.89 -1.48
CA ALA A 223 2.05 8.67 -0.37
C ALA A 223 3.03 9.78 -0.79
N GLY A 224 3.06 10.14 -2.07
CA GLY A 224 4.00 11.13 -2.62
C GLY A 224 3.61 12.58 -2.28
N ALA A 225 4.49 13.31 -1.58
CA ALA A 225 4.30 14.72 -1.26
C ALA A 225 5.09 15.68 -2.18
N SER A 226 6.03 15.17 -2.99
CA SER A 226 6.76 15.97 -3.97
C SER A 226 5.86 16.44 -5.12
N GLU A 227 6.30 17.42 -5.91
CA GLU A 227 5.53 17.89 -7.06
C GLU A 227 5.20 16.75 -8.03
N ALA A 228 6.19 15.94 -8.41
CA ALA A 228 5.96 14.77 -9.28
C ALA A 228 5.05 13.72 -8.61
N GLY A 229 5.17 13.52 -7.30
CA GLY A 229 4.30 12.63 -6.53
C GLY A 229 2.85 13.10 -6.51
N LYS A 230 2.60 14.38 -6.29
CA LYS A 230 1.27 14.98 -6.33
C LYS A 230 0.64 14.91 -7.73
N GLU A 231 1.43 15.11 -8.80
CA GLU A 231 0.93 14.96 -10.17
C GLU A 231 0.52 13.51 -10.45
N LEU A 232 1.37 12.53 -10.15
CA LEU A 232 1.04 11.12 -10.34
C LEU A 232 -0.17 10.70 -9.49
N ALA A 233 -0.27 11.19 -8.26
CA ALA A 233 -1.41 10.93 -7.38
C ALA A 233 -2.71 11.54 -7.92
N ALA A 234 -2.67 12.78 -8.40
CA ALA A 234 -3.84 13.44 -9.00
C ALA A 234 -4.34 12.70 -10.24
N GLU A 235 -3.43 12.11 -11.00
CA GLU A 235 -3.72 11.33 -12.21
C GLU A 235 -4.32 9.96 -11.89
N THR A 236 -3.77 9.26 -10.88
CA THR A 236 -3.97 7.81 -10.75
C THR A 236 -4.56 7.36 -9.42
N ALA A 237 -4.33 8.07 -8.31
CA ALA A 237 -4.65 7.57 -6.97
C ALA A 237 -6.13 7.75 -6.60
N GLU A 238 -6.65 6.81 -5.83
CA GLU A 238 -7.96 6.87 -5.18
C GLU A 238 -7.85 7.19 -3.69
N VAL A 239 -6.69 6.86 -3.10
CA VAL A 239 -6.35 7.18 -1.71
C VAL A 239 -4.93 7.73 -1.65
N VAL A 240 -4.74 8.83 -0.92
CA VAL A 240 -3.41 9.41 -0.67
C VAL A 240 -3.21 9.58 0.83
N PHE A 241 -2.07 9.09 1.31
CA PHE A 241 -1.59 9.44 2.64
C PHE A 241 -1.01 10.84 2.61
N GLY A 242 -1.75 11.77 3.22
CA GLY A 242 -1.35 13.17 3.32
C GLY A 242 -0.28 13.37 4.37
N THR A 243 0.70 14.21 4.04
CA THR A 243 1.70 14.71 4.99
C THR A 243 1.30 16.11 5.42
N GLY A 244 1.29 16.39 6.71
CA GLY A 244 1.06 17.72 7.26
C GLY A 244 1.34 17.69 8.74
N ALA A 245 2.37 18.42 9.19
CA ALA A 245 2.69 18.57 10.60
C ALA A 245 1.70 19.49 11.31
N SER A 246 0.92 20.28 10.54
CA SER A 246 -0.09 21.20 11.03
C SER A 246 -1.40 21.12 10.23
N ARG A 247 -2.47 21.62 10.82
CA ARG A 247 -3.77 21.75 10.16
C ARG A 247 -3.70 22.57 8.87
N ASP A 248 -2.93 23.66 8.88
CA ASP A 248 -2.85 24.56 7.73
C ASP A 248 -2.09 23.90 6.57
N GLU A 249 -1.01 23.19 6.85
CA GLU A 249 -0.30 22.38 5.85
C GLU A 249 -1.19 21.27 5.26
N ALA A 250 -1.96 20.58 6.09
CA ALA A 250 -2.91 19.57 5.63
C ALA A 250 -3.99 20.18 4.71
N ILE A 251 -4.51 21.39 5.04
CA ILE A 251 -5.46 22.12 4.19
C ILE A 251 -4.82 22.54 2.87
N GLN A 252 -3.59 23.02 2.88
CA GLN A 252 -2.85 23.41 1.67
C GLN A 252 -2.61 22.20 0.78
N PHE A 253 -2.11 21.09 1.33
CA PHE A 253 -1.91 19.84 0.61
C PHE A 253 -3.21 19.33 -0.02
N TYR A 254 -4.31 19.34 0.74
CA TYR A 254 -5.64 18.94 0.25
C TYR A 254 -6.08 19.78 -0.95
N ARG A 255 -5.98 21.11 -0.84
CA ARG A 255 -6.40 22.03 -1.92
C ARG A 255 -5.55 21.88 -3.16
N ASP A 256 -4.23 21.80 -2.99
CA ASP A 256 -3.29 21.61 -4.09
C ASP A 256 -3.57 20.30 -4.84
N LEU A 257 -3.59 19.18 -4.14
CA LEU A 257 -3.80 17.89 -4.78
C LEU A 257 -5.16 17.77 -5.48
N LYS A 258 -6.23 18.23 -4.83
CA LYS A 258 -7.57 18.24 -5.43
C LYS A 258 -7.67 19.17 -6.65
N GLY A 259 -6.97 20.30 -6.61
CA GLY A 259 -6.91 21.25 -7.73
C GLY A 259 -6.24 20.69 -8.99
N ARG A 260 -5.31 19.75 -8.83
CA ARG A 260 -4.60 19.09 -9.94
C ARG A 260 -5.46 18.10 -10.71
N MET A 261 -6.44 17.47 -10.09
CA MET A 261 -7.23 16.38 -10.67
C MET A 261 -7.99 16.78 -11.95
N ALA A 262 -8.39 18.04 -12.05
CA ALA A 262 -9.10 18.54 -13.24
C ALA A 262 -8.28 18.43 -14.54
N LYS A 263 -6.93 18.47 -14.47
CA LYS A 263 -6.05 18.27 -15.63
C LYS A 263 -6.22 16.90 -16.26
N PHE A 264 -6.60 15.91 -15.44
CA PHE A 264 -6.74 14.51 -15.81
C PHE A 264 -8.21 14.10 -16.00
N GLY A 265 -9.12 15.09 -16.07
CA GLY A 265 -10.56 14.84 -16.23
C GLY A 265 -11.22 14.15 -15.03
N ARG A 266 -10.57 14.17 -13.87
CA ARG A 266 -11.02 13.48 -12.65
C ARG A 266 -11.81 14.40 -11.73
N HIS A 267 -12.87 13.85 -11.13
CA HIS A 267 -13.65 14.59 -10.12
C HIS A 267 -12.94 14.56 -8.76
N PRO A 268 -12.90 15.65 -7.99
CA PRO A 268 -12.23 15.70 -6.69
C PRO A 268 -12.69 14.62 -5.68
N ASP A 269 -13.92 14.13 -5.77
CA ASP A 269 -14.45 13.11 -4.87
C ASP A 269 -13.90 11.69 -5.14
N GLU A 270 -13.27 11.46 -6.29
CA GLU A 270 -12.64 10.18 -6.64
C GLU A 270 -11.37 9.91 -5.82
N LEU A 271 -10.76 10.92 -5.24
CA LEU A 271 -9.57 10.82 -4.42
C LEU A 271 -9.90 11.09 -2.95
N LYS A 272 -9.49 10.21 -2.05
CA LYS A 272 -9.54 10.41 -0.60
C LYS A 272 -8.15 10.76 -0.09
N ILE A 273 -8.05 11.80 0.74
CA ILE A 273 -6.78 12.20 1.37
C ILE A 273 -6.90 11.91 2.86
N LEU A 274 -6.02 11.06 3.36
CA LEU A 274 -5.98 10.61 4.73
C LEU A 274 -4.77 11.21 5.44
N SER A 275 -5.01 11.95 6.51
CA SER A 275 -3.95 12.46 7.37
C SER A 275 -3.63 11.43 8.45
N GLY A 276 -2.34 11.16 8.68
CA GLY A 276 -1.88 10.26 9.72
C GLY A 276 -2.15 10.81 11.12
N VAL A 277 -2.68 9.96 11.99
CA VAL A 277 -2.87 10.25 13.42
C VAL A 277 -2.33 9.07 14.22
N SER A 278 -1.42 9.34 15.15
CA SER A 278 -0.95 8.35 16.13
C SER A 278 -1.84 8.39 17.36
N ILE A 279 -2.46 7.27 17.70
CA ILE A 279 -3.41 7.17 18.80
C ILE A 279 -2.80 6.33 19.91
N VAL A 280 -2.83 6.84 21.15
CA VAL A 280 -2.49 6.08 22.35
C VAL A 280 -3.76 5.76 23.10
N VAL A 281 -4.07 4.47 23.23
CA VAL A 281 -5.30 4.00 23.88
C VAL A 281 -5.03 3.56 25.30
N GLY A 282 -5.83 4.03 26.25
CA GLY A 282 -5.89 3.60 27.63
C GLY A 282 -7.33 3.43 28.09
N GLU A 283 -7.55 2.75 29.21
CA GLU A 283 -8.88 2.65 29.84
C GLU A 283 -9.43 4.03 30.27
N ASN A 284 -8.49 4.95 30.48
CA ASN A 284 -8.76 6.36 30.79
C ASN A 284 -7.58 7.23 30.32
N GLU A 285 -7.73 8.55 30.40
CA GLU A 285 -6.70 9.51 29.99
C GLU A 285 -5.37 9.35 30.76
N GLN A 286 -5.44 9.07 32.05
CA GLN A 286 -4.24 8.88 32.86
C GLN A 286 -3.42 7.68 32.34
N GLN A 287 -4.03 6.54 32.11
CA GLN A 287 -3.35 5.36 31.58
C GLN A 287 -2.78 5.61 30.17
N ALA A 288 -3.49 6.33 29.31
CA ALA A 288 -2.99 6.71 27.99
C ALA A 288 -1.73 7.60 28.12
N ARG A 289 -1.74 8.58 29.04
CA ARG A 289 -0.58 9.44 29.31
C ARG A 289 0.60 8.68 29.91
N GLU A 290 0.35 7.73 30.81
CA GLU A 290 1.39 6.85 31.38
C GLU A 290 2.05 5.98 30.29
N LYS A 291 1.27 5.39 29.37
CA LYS A 291 1.81 4.66 28.21
C LYS A 291 2.66 5.57 27.31
N TRP A 292 2.17 6.79 27.02
CA TRP A 292 2.91 7.74 26.22
C TRP A 292 4.23 8.15 26.88
N ALA A 293 4.21 8.46 28.18
CA ALA A 293 5.41 8.78 28.94
C ALA A 293 6.42 7.62 28.92
N PHE A 294 5.96 6.39 29.15
CA PHE A 294 6.78 5.20 29.04
C PHE A 294 7.46 5.07 27.67
N TRP A 295 6.73 5.28 26.58
CA TRP A 295 7.33 5.23 25.26
C TRP A 295 8.39 6.30 25.05
N GLN A 296 8.12 7.55 25.46
CA GLN A 296 9.06 8.66 25.30
C GLN A 296 10.35 8.46 26.11
N GLU A 297 10.23 7.98 27.33
CA GLU A 297 11.36 7.69 28.22
C GLU A 297 12.24 6.55 27.72
N ASN A 298 11.70 5.65 26.92
CA ASN A 298 12.39 4.49 26.38
C ASN A 298 12.83 4.64 24.90
N VAL A 299 12.69 5.80 24.30
CA VAL A 299 13.32 6.08 23.01
C VAL A 299 14.83 6.19 23.22
N HIS A 300 15.56 5.26 22.63
CA HIS A 300 17.03 5.31 22.71
C HIS A 300 17.57 6.43 21.83
N ILE A 301 18.58 7.16 22.33
CA ILE A 301 19.16 8.31 21.64
C ILE A 301 19.68 7.96 20.24
N ASP A 302 20.29 6.77 20.09
CA ASP A 302 20.82 6.32 18.80
C ASP A 302 19.72 6.15 17.73
N ILE A 303 18.50 5.76 18.15
CA ILE A 303 17.33 5.68 17.23
C ILE A 303 16.82 7.07 16.89
N GLY A 304 16.87 8.01 17.83
CA GLY A 304 16.45 9.39 17.57
C GLY A 304 17.40 10.18 16.66
N LEU A 305 18.62 9.68 16.46
CA LEU A 305 19.64 10.29 15.59
C LEU A 305 19.72 9.66 14.18
N LEU A 306 19.01 8.56 13.92
CA LEU A 306 18.93 7.88 12.63
C LEU A 306 17.79 8.41 11.76
#